data_32ef3d6bdcab8cdec61dffebdfaa493f
#
_entry.id   32ef3d6bdcab8cdec61dffebdfaa493f
#
_cell.length_a   1.000
_cell.length_b   1.000
_cell.length_c   1.000
_cell.angle_alpha   90.00
_cell.angle_beta   90.00
_cell.angle_gamma   90.00
#
_symmetry.space_group_name_H-M   'P 1'
#
loop_
_entity.id
_entity.type
_entity.pdbx_description
1 polymer ?
#
loop_
_entity_poly.entity_id
_entity_poly.type
_entity_poly.pdbx_seq_one_letter_code
_entity_poly.pdbx_strand_id
1 'polypeptide(L)'
;MSDLVLDQLTQGKPVLIEKNGKSICVARVGDEVFAIDDTCTHSDASLSEGDVTGFKIECWLHGAEFDLKTGKALTPPATESLKTFNVKRNGNQLTITN
;
A
#
# COMPACT_ATOMS: atom_id res chain seq x y z
N MET A 1 -10.34 15.46 9.53
CA MET A 1 -10.48 15.27 8.08
C MET A 1 -9.93 13.93 7.65
N SER A 2 -10.56 13.28 6.69
CA SER A 2 -10.08 12.01 6.17
C SER A 2 -9.27 12.22 4.89
N ASP A 3 -8.37 11.30 4.60
CA ASP A 3 -7.58 11.32 3.37
C ASP A 3 -8.33 10.67 2.21
N LEU A 4 -9.16 9.68 2.51
CA LEU A 4 -10.00 9.01 1.53
C LEU A 4 -11.13 8.29 2.24
N VAL A 5 -12.08 7.77 1.46
CA VAL A 5 -13.17 6.96 1.99
C VAL A 5 -13.05 5.52 1.51
N LEU A 6 -13.58 4.59 2.30
CA LEU A 6 -13.48 3.16 2.01
C LEU A 6 -14.04 2.80 0.63
N ASP A 7 -15.11 3.49 0.21
CA ASP A 7 -15.74 3.23 -1.08
C ASP A 7 -14.85 3.57 -2.29
N GLN A 8 -13.79 4.35 -2.07
CA GLN A 8 -12.82 4.66 -3.12
C GLN A 8 -11.83 3.52 -3.34
N LEU A 9 -11.83 2.53 -2.45
CA LEU A 9 -10.89 1.41 -2.53
C LEU A 9 -11.61 0.18 -3.07
N THR A 10 -11.04 -0.40 -4.12
CA THR A 10 -11.49 -1.67 -4.68
C THR A 10 -10.52 -2.75 -4.24
N GLN A 11 -11.05 -3.87 -3.76
CA GLN A 11 -10.21 -5.00 -3.37
C GLN A 11 -9.37 -5.46 -4.57
N GLY A 12 -8.08 -5.65 -4.35
CA GLY A 12 -7.14 -6.06 -5.37
C GLY A 12 -6.56 -4.92 -6.20
N LYS A 13 -7.03 -3.68 -6.00
CA LYS A 13 -6.52 -2.51 -6.74
C LYS A 13 -6.09 -1.43 -5.76
N PRO A 14 -4.79 -1.24 -5.54
CA PRO A 14 -4.30 -0.20 -4.66
C PRO A 14 -4.47 1.19 -5.27
N VAL A 15 -4.52 2.19 -4.41
CA VAL A 15 -4.69 3.59 -4.78
C VAL A 15 -3.49 4.39 -4.29
N LEU A 16 -3.01 5.29 -5.13
CA LEU A 16 -1.94 6.21 -4.75
C LEU A 16 -2.53 7.48 -4.15
N ILE A 17 -2.02 7.85 -2.98
CA ILE A 17 -2.30 9.16 -2.40
C ILE A 17 -0.98 9.85 -2.08
N GLU A 18 -1.02 11.18 -2.00
CA GLU A 18 0.13 11.95 -1.56
C GLU A 18 -0.23 12.70 -0.30
N LYS A 19 0.64 12.62 0.70
CA LYS A 19 0.44 13.29 1.97
C LYS A 19 1.78 13.73 2.52
N ASN A 20 1.89 15.02 2.84
CA ASN A 20 3.11 15.61 3.40
C ASN A 20 4.35 15.32 2.54
N GLY A 21 4.18 15.38 1.22
CA GLY A 21 5.26 15.15 0.27
C GLY A 21 5.64 13.71 0.08
N LYS A 22 4.85 12.78 0.63
CA LYS A 22 5.11 11.34 0.50
C LYS A 22 4.06 10.68 -0.38
N SER A 23 4.51 9.78 -1.25
CA SER A 23 3.61 8.95 -2.05
C SER A 23 3.29 7.68 -1.26
N ILE A 24 2.01 7.44 -1.02
CA ILE A 24 1.53 6.35 -0.18
C ILE A 24 0.60 5.47 -1.00
N CYS A 25 0.87 4.16 -0.98
CA CYS A 25 0.03 3.16 -1.59
C CYS A 25 -0.97 2.65 -0.56
N VAL A 26 -2.26 2.81 -0.83
CA VAL A 26 -3.33 2.36 0.06
C VAL A 26 -4.05 1.20 -0.58
N ALA A 27 -4.10 0.08 0.11
CA ALA A 27 -4.69 -1.15 -0.39
C ALA A 27 -5.79 -1.66 0.54
N ARG A 28 -6.85 -2.19 -0.06
CA ARG A 28 -7.96 -2.80 0.68
C ARG A 28 -7.93 -4.31 0.48
N VAL A 29 -8.01 -5.04 1.59
CA VAL A 29 -8.15 -6.49 1.58
C VAL A 29 -9.35 -6.84 2.48
N GLY A 30 -10.47 -7.22 1.84
CA GLY A 30 -11.71 -7.42 2.59
C GLY A 30 -12.16 -6.12 3.25
N ASP A 31 -12.26 -6.14 4.57
CA ASP A 31 -12.62 -4.96 5.36
C ASP A 31 -11.40 -4.25 5.96
N GLU A 32 -10.21 -4.76 5.67
CA GLU A 32 -8.98 -4.17 6.19
C GLU A 32 -8.32 -3.26 5.16
N VAL A 33 -7.70 -2.21 5.65
CA VAL A 33 -7.01 -1.22 4.81
C VAL A 33 -5.59 -1.08 5.29
N PHE A 34 -4.65 -1.10 4.34
CA PHE A 34 -3.23 -0.99 4.63
C PHE A 34 -2.63 0.18 3.84
N ALA A 35 -1.69 0.86 4.45
CA ALA A 35 -0.97 1.96 3.81
C ALA A 35 0.53 1.71 3.91
N ILE A 36 1.19 1.74 2.77
CA ILE A 36 2.62 1.49 2.66
C ILE A 36 3.24 2.54 1.74
N ASP A 37 4.57 2.64 1.79
CA ASP A 37 5.30 3.49 0.86
C ASP A 37 5.01 3.02 -0.57
N ASP A 38 4.68 3.95 -1.45
CA ASP A 38 4.34 3.60 -2.84
C ASP A 38 5.56 3.19 -3.66
N THR A 39 6.72 3.70 -3.34
CA THR A 39 7.93 3.41 -4.10
C THR A 39 8.51 2.05 -3.70
N CYS A 40 8.68 1.17 -4.70
CA CYS A 40 9.29 -0.14 -4.49
C CYS A 40 10.75 0.03 -4.02
N THR A 41 11.15 -0.76 -3.04
CA THR A 41 12.49 -0.60 -2.43
C THR A 41 13.64 -0.96 -3.36
N HIS A 42 13.39 -1.76 -4.41
CA HIS A 42 14.44 -2.17 -5.33
C HIS A 42 14.43 -1.40 -6.66
N SER A 43 13.46 -0.51 -6.85
CA SER A 43 13.30 0.22 -8.11
C SER A 43 12.45 1.46 -7.87
N ASP A 44 12.30 2.29 -8.92
CA ASP A 44 11.46 3.48 -8.86
C ASP A 44 10.01 3.19 -9.25
N ALA A 45 9.62 1.92 -9.33
CA ALA A 45 8.27 1.55 -9.69
C ALA A 45 7.26 1.91 -8.60
N SER A 46 6.08 2.34 -9.03
CA SER A 46 4.98 2.65 -8.12
C SER A 46 4.22 1.37 -7.79
N LEU A 47 4.13 1.03 -6.49
CA LEU A 47 3.41 -0.17 -6.04
C LEU A 47 1.92 -0.05 -6.26
N SER A 48 1.38 1.16 -6.33
CA SER A 48 -0.04 1.36 -6.62
C SER A 48 -0.43 0.92 -8.02
N GLU A 49 0.54 0.71 -8.91
CA GLU A 49 0.30 0.16 -10.25
C GLU A 49 0.41 -1.37 -10.28
N GLY A 50 0.77 -1.98 -9.17
CA GLY A 50 0.88 -3.44 -9.05
C GLY A 50 -0.44 -4.09 -8.65
N ASP A 51 -0.38 -5.38 -8.37
CA ASP A 51 -1.53 -6.18 -7.99
C ASP A 51 -1.48 -6.58 -6.53
N VAL A 52 -2.64 -6.61 -5.90
CA VAL A 52 -2.81 -7.09 -4.53
C VAL A 52 -3.47 -8.46 -4.56
N THR A 53 -2.84 -9.43 -3.92
CA THR A 53 -3.37 -10.79 -3.78
C THR A 53 -3.30 -11.20 -2.31
N GLY A 54 -4.45 -11.38 -1.67
CA GLY A 54 -4.49 -11.62 -0.23
C GLY A 54 -3.85 -10.43 0.49
N PHE A 55 -2.88 -10.68 1.36
CA PHE A 55 -2.18 -9.64 2.10
C PHE A 55 -0.82 -9.28 1.49
N LYS A 56 -0.67 -9.51 0.18
CA LYS A 56 0.58 -9.24 -0.54
C LYS A 56 0.34 -8.25 -1.65
N ILE A 57 1.33 -7.41 -1.91
CA ILE A 57 1.33 -6.53 -3.08
C ILE A 57 2.54 -6.86 -3.93
N GLU A 58 2.34 -6.96 -5.24
CA GLU A 58 3.39 -7.29 -6.19
C GLU A 58 3.82 -6.05 -6.95
N CYS A 59 5.14 -5.82 -7.01
CA CYS A 59 5.70 -4.77 -7.85
C CYS A 59 5.57 -5.19 -9.31
N TRP A 60 4.92 -4.35 -10.12
CA TRP A 60 4.66 -4.69 -11.51
C TRP A 60 5.93 -4.81 -12.36
N LEU A 61 7.01 -4.14 -11.95
CA LEU A 61 8.22 -4.05 -12.77
C LEU A 61 9.04 -5.35 -12.76
N HIS A 62 9.27 -5.94 -11.58
CA HIS A 62 10.11 -7.13 -11.45
C HIS A 62 9.46 -8.28 -10.69
N GLY A 63 8.18 -8.15 -10.34
CA GLY A 63 7.46 -9.20 -9.66
C GLY A 63 7.80 -9.38 -8.18
N ALA A 64 8.49 -8.43 -7.57
CA ALA A 64 8.80 -8.50 -6.14
C ALA A 64 7.53 -8.37 -5.32
N GLU A 65 7.39 -9.18 -4.28
CA GLU A 65 6.22 -9.17 -3.42
C GLU A 65 6.55 -8.64 -2.04
N PHE A 66 5.61 -7.90 -1.46
CA PHE A 66 5.73 -7.33 -0.12
C PHE A 66 4.49 -7.67 0.70
N ASP A 67 4.71 -7.86 2.01
CA ASP A 67 3.61 -8.09 2.95
C ASP A 67 2.95 -6.74 3.27
N LEU A 68 1.64 -6.64 3.05
CA LEU A 68 0.89 -5.40 3.34
C LEU A 68 0.81 -5.09 4.82
N LYS A 69 0.85 -6.10 5.68
CA LYS A 69 0.72 -5.90 7.12
C LYS A 69 2.00 -5.35 7.75
N THR A 70 3.15 -5.77 7.26
CA THR A 70 4.45 -5.43 7.86
C THR A 70 5.37 -4.64 6.95
N GLY A 71 5.09 -4.63 5.64
CA GLY A 71 5.97 -4.03 4.65
C GLY A 71 7.17 -4.89 4.29
N LYS A 72 7.23 -6.10 4.83
CA LYS A 72 8.39 -6.98 4.63
C LYS A 72 8.50 -7.46 3.19
N ALA A 73 9.72 -7.41 2.65
CA ALA A 73 10.00 -7.99 1.33
C ALA A 73 9.90 -9.51 1.42
N LEU A 74 9.05 -10.10 0.58
CA LEU A 74 8.79 -11.54 0.60
C LEU A 74 9.56 -12.31 -0.46
N THR A 75 9.85 -11.67 -1.60
CA THR A 75 10.53 -12.32 -2.72
C THR A 75 11.59 -11.41 -3.32
N PRO A 76 12.67 -12.00 -3.89
CA PRO A 76 13.63 -11.22 -4.65
C PRO A 76 12.96 -10.63 -5.90
N PRO A 77 13.49 -9.56 -6.47
CA PRO A 77 14.76 -8.91 -6.14
C PRO A 77 14.69 -7.94 -4.95
N ALA A 78 13.52 -7.71 -4.36
CA ALA A 78 13.40 -6.82 -3.22
C ALA A 78 13.95 -7.48 -1.96
N THR A 79 14.84 -6.79 -1.27
CA THR A 79 15.47 -7.28 -0.03
C THR A 79 15.19 -6.37 1.15
N GLU A 80 14.71 -5.15 0.90
CA GLU A 80 14.42 -4.17 1.94
C GLU A 80 12.92 -4.05 2.16
N SER A 81 12.53 -3.90 3.43
CA SER A 81 11.12 -3.71 3.78
C SER A 81 10.63 -2.32 3.40
N LEU A 82 9.34 -2.22 3.09
CA LEU A 82 8.67 -0.95 2.86
C LEU A 82 8.31 -0.32 4.19
N LYS A 83 8.24 1.01 4.21
CA LYS A 83 7.69 1.72 5.36
C LYS A 83 6.17 1.55 5.35
N THR A 84 5.59 1.28 6.52
CA THR A 84 4.16 1.20 6.69
C THR A 84 3.63 2.44 7.40
N PHE A 85 2.37 2.75 7.17
CA PHE A 85 1.68 3.87 7.79
C PHE A 85 0.46 3.36 8.54
N ASN A 86 0.06 4.07 9.58
CA ASN A 86 -1.14 3.73 10.33
C ASN A 86 -2.38 4.22 9.58
N VAL A 87 -3.43 3.41 9.60
CA VAL A 87 -4.72 3.78 9.04
C VAL A 87 -5.72 3.88 10.17
N LYS A 88 -6.29 5.07 10.34
CA LYS A 88 -7.37 5.29 11.29
C LYS A 88 -8.68 5.29 10.53
N ARG A 89 -9.62 4.49 11.00
CA ARG A 89 -10.90 4.34 10.35
C ARG A 89 -12.02 4.87 11.24
N ASN A 90 -12.84 5.74 10.68
CA ASN A 90 -14.02 6.27 11.35
C ASN A 90 -15.20 6.10 10.40
N GLY A 91 -15.98 5.02 10.61
CA GLY A 91 -17.01 4.64 9.64
C GLY A 91 -16.37 4.29 8.31
N ASN A 92 -16.71 5.02 7.25
CA ASN A 92 -16.13 4.85 5.93
C ASN A 92 -14.97 5.82 5.66
N GLN A 93 -14.63 6.66 6.64
CA GLN A 93 -13.55 7.64 6.47
C GLN A 93 -12.22 7.05 6.94
N LEU A 94 -11.19 7.27 6.15
CA LEU A 94 -9.85 6.74 6.40
C LEU A 94 -8.86 7.89 6.52
N THR A 95 -8.05 7.85 7.57
CA THR A 95 -6.98 8.83 7.79
C THR A 95 -5.66 8.09 7.91
N ILE A 96 -4.69 8.49 7.10
CA ILE A 96 -3.36 7.88 7.08
C ILE A 96 -2.43 8.72 7.95
N THR A 97 -1.73 8.07 8.86
CA THR A 97 -0.77 8.74 9.75
C THR A 97 0.55 7.98 9.77
N ASN A 98 1.61 8.69 10.14
CA ASN A 98 2.93 8.06 10.26
C ASN A 98 3.01 7.06 11.41
#